data_1de12656151fdafc339375f61fdd0965
#
_entry.id   1de12656151fdafc339375f61fdd0965
#
_cell.length_a   1.000
_cell.length_b   1.000
_cell.length_c   1.000
_cell.angle_alpha   90.00
_cell.angle_beta   90.00
_cell.angle_gamma   90.00
#
_symmetry.space_group_name_H-M   'P 1'
#
loop_
_entity.id
_entity.type
_entity.pdbx_description
1 polymer ?
#
loop_
_entity_poly.entity_id
_entity_poly.type
_entity_poly.pdbx_seq_one_letter_code
_entity_poly.pdbx_strand_id
1 'polypeptide(L)'
;LMKKVIYIAIIAAIAMFCLQGLWIGNMYRAYVTQTIGTIENVMSVSIGKEIAFRRHASPYEDPEHPKIVYKAADDMTPEERSRLKGDTLDLDMMTRQHIGSNLAEMIMQFSQDDFIKKGKFVLLSKLDSIFRKELGRTEVAADCCILLCGKDTVTVINSFGVLPDERWAKSTRLFPIGTKSLQFIQVKADIALSPFLREMILILMSSISVSYTHLRAHETLSDL
;
A
#
# COMPACT_ATOMS: atom_id res chain seq x y z
N LEU A 1 -57.53 -4.05 2.35
CA LEU A 1 -56.38 -4.70 3.06
C LEU A 1 -55.25 -5.05 2.10
N MET A 2 -55.53 -5.74 1.00
CA MET A 2 -54.52 -6.18 -0.01
C MET A 2 -53.61 -5.05 -0.53
N LYS A 3 -54.15 -3.87 -0.88
CA LYS A 3 -53.34 -2.73 -1.37
C LYS A 3 -52.29 -2.28 -0.34
N LYS A 4 -52.64 -2.25 0.95
CA LYS A 4 -51.70 -1.85 2.03
C LYS A 4 -50.57 -2.85 2.18
N VAL A 5 -50.84 -4.15 2.06
CA VAL A 5 -49.81 -5.21 2.13
C VAL A 5 -48.80 -5.09 0.98
N ILE A 6 -49.30 -4.82 -0.24
CA ILE A 6 -48.46 -4.61 -1.42
C ILE A 6 -47.54 -3.41 -1.24
N TYR A 7 -48.04 -2.27 -0.71
CA TYR A 7 -47.19 -1.08 -0.44
C TYR A 7 -46.11 -1.37 0.59
N ILE A 8 -46.44 -2.09 1.67
CA ILE A 8 -45.44 -2.47 2.69
C ILE A 8 -44.38 -3.37 2.09
N ALA A 9 -44.76 -4.36 1.26
CA ALA A 9 -43.82 -5.25 0.60
C ALA A 9 -42.85 -4.49 -0.36
N ILE A 10 -43.39 -3.51 -1.12
CA ILE A 10 -42.59 -2.69 -2.02
C ILE A 10 -41.59 -1.83 -1.21
N ILE A 11 -42.03 -1.19 -0.12
CA ILE A 11 -41.17 -0.38 0.74
C ILE A 11 -40.04 -1.24 1.35
N ALA A 12 -40.40 -2.42 1.85
CA ALA A 12 -39.42 -3.36 2.40
C ALA A 12 -38.39 -3.82 1.35
N ALA A 13 -38.83 -4.09 0.11
CA ALA A 13 -37.94 -4.45 -0.98
C ALA A 13 -36.98 -3.30 -1.34
N ILE A 14 -37.50 -2.07 -1.43
CA ILE A 14 -36.67 -0.90 -1.71
C ILE A 14 -35.64 -0.70 -0.57
N ALA A 15 -36.05 -0.79 0.68
CA ALA A 15 -35.15 -0.68 1.84
C ALA A 15 -34.04 -1.74 1.78
N MET A 16 -34.38 -2.97 1.43
CA MET A 16 -33.41 -4.06 1.29
C MET A 16 -32.41 -3.78 0.17
N PHE A 17 -32.85 -3.30 -1.01
CA PHE A 17 -31.95 -2.92 -2.10
C PHE A 17 -31.02 -1.75 -1.70
N CYS A 18 -31.53 -0.75 -0.97
CA CYS A 18 -30.69 0.33 -0.47
C CYS A 18 -29.61 -0.18 0.49
N LEU A 19 -29.96 -1.05 1.43
CA LEU A 19 -29.01 -1.66 2.36
C LEU A 19 -27.96 -2.49 1.64
N GLN A 20 -28.36 -3.29 0.63
CA GLN A 20 -27.41 -4.05 -0.18
C GLN A 20 -26.45 -3.13 -0.95
N GLY A 21 -26.96 -2.04 -1.54
CA GLY A 21 -26.12 -1.06 -2.23
C GLY A 21 -25.09 -0.41 -1.30
N LEU A 22 -25.50 -0.03 -0.10
CA LEU A 22 -24.60 0.51 0.92
C LEU A 22 -23.53 -0.51 1.35
N TRP A 23 -23.95 -1.77 1.54
CA TRP A 23 -23.04 -2.85 1.91
C TRP A 23 -22.01 -3.12 0.82
N ILE A 24 -22.41 -3.23 -0.45
CA ILE A 24 -21.50 -3.40 -1.59
C ILE A 24 -20.51 -2.23 -1.68
N GLY A 25 -20.99 -0.99 -1.49
CA GLY A 25 -20.14 0.19 -1.49
C GLY A 25 -19.07 0.15 -0.38
N ASN A 26 -19.42 -0.30 0.80
CA ASN A 26 -18.46 -0.46 1.90
C ASN A 26 -17.45 -1.59 1.64
N MET A 27 -17.92 -2.72 1.10
CA MET A 27 -17.04 -3.82 0.71
C MET A 27 -16.05 -3.42 -0.38
N TYR A 28 -16.50 -2.64 -1.37
CA TYR A 28 -15.62 -2.10 -2.39
C TYR A 28 -14.53 -1.18 -1.81
N ARG A 29 -14.89 -0.29 -0.88
CA ARG A 29 -13.92 0.56 -0.19
C ARG A 29 -12.89 -0.25 0.59
N ALA A 30 -13.34 -1.28 1.30
CA ALA A 30 -12.47 -2.18 2.04
C ALA A 30 -11.51 -2.93 1.09
N TYR A 31 -12.02 -3.45 -0.02
CA TYR A 31 -11.22 -4.11 -1.05
C TYR A 31 -10.12 -3.19 -1.61
N VAL A 32 -10.47 -1.95 -1.98
CA VAL A 32 -9.50 -0.98 -2.48
C VAL A 32 -8.44 -0.65 -1.42
N THR A 33 -8.84 -0.41 -0.19
CA THR A 33 -7.92 -0.09 0.92
C THR A 33 -6.96 -1.25 1.19
N GLN A 34 -7.46 -2.47 1.23
CA GLN A 34 -6.65 -3.67 1.43
C GLN A 34 -5.66 -3.87 0.28
N THR A 35 -6.12 -3.70 -0.96
CA THR A 35 -5.27 -3.81 -2.16
C THR A 35 -4.15 -2.78 -2.15
N ILE A 36 -4.45 -1.51 -1.83
CA ILE A 36 -3.43 -0.46 -1.70
C ILE A 36 -2.45 -0.79 -0.58
N GLY A 37 -2.92 -1.23 0.58
CA GLY A 37 -2.05 -1.67 1.68
C GLY A 37 -1.10 -2.80 1.27
N THR A 38 -1.58 -3.76 0.48
CA THR A 38 -0.73 -4.84 -0.08
C THR A 38 0.32 -4.29 -1.03
N ILE A 39 -0.06 -3.38 -1.94
CA ILE A 39 0.87 -2.71 -2.87
C ILE A 39 1.94 -1.92 -2.10
N GLU A 40 1.58 -1.23 -1.03
CA GLU A 40 2.51 -0.49 -0.16
C GLU A 40 3.52 -1.42 0.53
N ASN A 41 3.06 -2.55 1.05
CA ASN A 41 3.94 -3.56 1.65
C ASN A 41 4.91 -4.13 0.62
N VAL A 42 4.42 -4.48 -0.57
CA VAL A 42 5.25 -4.97 -1.69
C VAL A 42 6.28 -3.93 -2.10
N MET A 43 5.90 -2.65 -2.16
CA MET A 43 6.83 -1.56 -2.50
C MET A 43 7.91 -1.41 -1.41
N SER A 44 7.56 -1.44 -0.15
CA SER A 44 8.52 -1.36 0.97
C SER A 44 9.56 -2.49 0.88
N VAL A 45 9.10 -3.73 0.67
CA VAL A 45 9.99 -4.89 0.47
C VAL A 45 10.87 -4.71 -0.76
N SER A 46 10.31 -4.17 -1.85
CA SER A 46 11.04 -3.98 -3.12
C SER A 46 12.13 -2.92 -2.99
N ILE A 47 11.88 -1.84 -2.27
CA ILE A 47 12.89 -0.81 -1.93
C ILE A 47 14.03 -1.44 -1.13
N GLY A 48 13.73 -2.25 -0.12
CA GLY A 48 14.76 -2.96 0.66
C GLY A 48 15.63 -3.88 -0.20
N LYS A 49 15.03 -4.61 -1.13
CA LYS A 49 15.75 -5.50 -2.06
C LYS A 49 16.59 -4.72 -3.09
N GLU A 50 16.12 -3.58 -3.56
CA GLU A 50 16.84 -2.70 -4.47
C GLU A 50 18.08 -2.09 -3.77
N ILE A 51 17.94 -1.67 -2.52
CA ILE A 51 19.05 -1.22 -1.69
C ILE A 51 20.10 -2.33 -1.51
N ALA A 52 19.66 -3.56 -1.20
CA ALA A 52 20.55 -4.71 -1.11
C ALA A 52 21.26 -4.99 -2.43
N PHE A 53 20.56 -4.89 -3.55
CA PHE A 53 21.15 -5.04 -4.89
C PHE A 53 22.25 -4.00 -5.14
N ARG A 54 22.01 -2.70 -4.86
CA ARG A 54 23.03 -1.64 -5.00
C ARG A 54 24.25 -1.87 -4.12
N ARG A 55 24.05 -2.46 -2.93
CA ARG A 55 25.13 -2.82 -2.02
C ARG A 55 26.02 -3.91 -2.61
N HIS A 56 25.43 -4.98 -3.16
CA HIS A 56 26.18 -6.10 -3.76
C HIS A 56 26.77 -5.78 -5.14
N ALA A 57 26.14 -4.91 -5.91
CA ALA A 57 26.65 -4.48 -7.22
C ALA A 57 27.81 -3.49 -7.10
N SER A 58 28.19 -3.08 -5.90
CA SER A 58 29.33 -2.22 -5.67
C SER A 58 30.58 -3.07 -5.46
N PRO A 59 31.62 -3.00 -6.34
CA PRO A 59 32.89 -3.69 -6.14
C PRO A 59 33.72 -3.05 -5.01
N TYR A 60 33.18 -2.09 -4.28
CA TYR A 60 33.82 -1.47 -3.15
C TYR A 60 33.68 -2.39 -1.95
N GLU A 61 34.68 -3.20 -1.71
CA GLU A 61 34.97 -3.81 -0.42
C GLU A 61 35.28 -2.67 0.55
N ASP A 62 34.25 -2.12 1.19
CA ASP A 62 34.43 -1.32 2.40
C ASP A 62 34.57 -2.34 3.53
N PRO A 63 35.78 -2.56 4.07
CA PRO A 63 36.00 -3.58 5.09
C PRO A 63 35.31 -3.23 6.42
N GLU A 64 34.82 -2.03 6.57
CA GLU A 64 34.01 -1.60 7.68
C GLU A 64 32.55 -1.51 7.26
N HIS A 65 31.83 -2.63 7.37
CA HIS A 65 30.38 -2.56 7.43
C HIS A 65 30.01 -1.53 8.50
N PRO A 66 29.23 -0.48 8.19
CA PRO A 66 28.74 0.41 9.22
C PRO A 66 27.96 -0.46 10.22
N LYS A 67 28.58 -0.75 11.35
CA LYS A 67 27.89 -1.36 12.49
C LYS A 67 26.92 -0.30 12.98
N ILE A 68 25.66 -0.43 12.63
CA ILE A 68 24.63 0.39 13.23
C ILE A 68 24.51 -0.08 14.67
N VAL A 69 25.13 0.64 15.57
CA VAL A 69 25.05 0.38 17.01
C VAL A 69 23.97 1.28 17.56
N TYR A 70 22.90 0.68 18.02
CA TYR A 70 21.86 1.38 18.77
C TYR A 70 22.35 1.51 20.22
N LYS A 71 22.55 2.74 20.67
CA LYS A 71 22.87 3.02 22.05
C LYS A 71 22.07 4.25 22.46
N ALA A 72 21.35 4.19 23.57
CA ALA A 72 20.66 5.37 24.07
C ALA A 72 21.70 6.46 24.39
N ALA A 73 21.36 7.72 24.17
CA ALA A 73 22.29 8.83 24.40
C ALA A 73 22.80 8.85 25.84
N ASP A 74 22.01 8.39 26.80
CA ASP A 74 22.35 8.30 28.22
C ASP A 74 23.32 7.17 28.54
N ASP A 75 23.37 6.14 27.70
CA ASP A 75 24.26 4.97 27.85
C ASP A 75 25.63 5.18 27.15
N MET A 76 25.82 6.31 26.46
CA MET A 76 27.06 6.63 25.75
C MET A 76 28.10 7.27 26.66
N THR A 77 29.32 6.76 26.59
CA THR A 77 30.44 7.42 27.26
C THR A 77 30.80 8.78 26.61
N PRO A 78 31.40 9.73 27.32
CA PRO A 78 31.79 11.01 26.73
C PRO A 78 32.71 10.87 25.51
N GLU A 79 33.53 9.83 25.48
CA GLU A 79 34.45 9.52 24.36
C GLU A 79 33.68 9.00 23.14
N GLU A 80 32.68 8.18 23.35
CA GLU A 80 31.78 7.70 22.28
C GLU A 80 30.99 8.87 21.68
N ARG A 81 30.46 9.77 22.51
CA ARG A 81 29.79 11.00 22.04
C ARG A 81 30.71 11.91 21.23
N SER A 82 32.00 12.01 21.61
CA SER A 82 32.94 12.83 20.86
C SER A 82 33.34 12.25 19.51
N ARG A 83 33.30 10.92 19.37
CA ARG A 83 33.57 10.20 18.10
C ARG A 83 32.40 10.24 17.11
N LEU A 84 31.19 10.48 17.60
CA LEU A 84 29.98 10.64 16.78
C LEU A 84 29.91 12.05 16.14
N LYS A 85 31.03 12.59 15.69
CA LYS A 85 31.10 13.84 14.93
C LYS A 85 30.47 13.63 13.53
N GLY A 86 29.24 13.96 13.40
CA GLY A 86 28.50 13.99 12.16
C GLY A 86 27.25 13.15 12.26
N ASP A 87 26.22 13.18 11.94
CA ASP A 87 24.97 12.42 11.81
C ASP A 87 24.52 11.67 13.08
N THR A 88 24.38 12.40 14.19
CA THR A 88 23.49 11.96 15.26
C THR A 88 22.04 12.11 14.79
N LEU A 89 21.34 11.00 14.79
CA LEU A 89 19.92 10.96 14.56
C LEU A 89 19.17 11.44 15.79
N ASP A 90 18.50 12.55 15.64
CA ASP A 90 17.45 12.92 16.55
C ASP A 90 16.19 12.11 16.23
N LEU A 91 16.04 10.96 16.91
CA LEU A 91 14.87 10.10 16.83
C LEU A 91 13.59 10.88 17.18
N ASP A 92 13.66 11.83 18.09
CA ASP A 92 12.54 12.68 18.45
C ASP A 92 12.13 13.60 17.30
N MET A 93 13.09 14.16 16.57
CA MET A 93 12.80 14.99 15.40
C MET A 93 12.22 14.14 14.27
N MET A 94 12.68 12.90 14.08
CA MET A 94 12.16 11.98 13.07
C MET A 94 10.75 11.50 13.41
N THR A 95 10.47 11.20 14.67
CA THR A 95 9.13 10.82 15.14
C THR A 95 8.14 11.98 14.96
N ARG A 96 8.57 13.21 15.24
CA ARG A 96 7.75 14.42 15.05
C ARG A 96 7.49 14.73 13.58
N GLN A 97 8.40 14.38 12.68
CA GLN A 97 8.25 14.61 11.24
C GLN A 97 7.46 13.51 10.52
N HIS A 98 6.92 12.49 11.23
CA HIS A 98 6.21 11.35 10.64
C HIS A 98 7.02 10.61 9.56
N ILE A 99 8.35 10.70 9.61
CA ILE A 99 9.25 10.06 8.67
C ILE A 99 9.48 8.63 9.14
N GLY A 100 8.55 7.73 8.77
CA GLY A 100 8.66 6.30 9.02
C GLY A 100 8.34 5.92 10.48
N SER A 101 7.17 5.38 10.71
CA SER A 101 6.77 4.81 12.01
C SER A 101 7.46 3.47 12.32
N ASN A 102 8.32 2.98 11.40
CA ASN A 102 8.92 1.66 11.47
C ASN A 102 10.45 1.77 11.42
N LEU A 103 11.13 1.19 12.41
CA LEU A 103 12.58 1.12 12.48
C LEU A 103 13.24 0.61 11.20
N ALA A 104 12.63 -0.36 10.53
CA ALA A 104 13.11 -0.90 9.26
C ALA A 104 13.11 0.16 8.14
N GLU A 105 12.09 1.01 8.08
CA GLU A 105 12.04 2.12 7.11
C GLU A 105 13.12 3.16 7.40
N MET A 106 13.38 3.46 8.66
CA MET A 106 14.46 4.36 9.06
C MET A 106 15.82 3.81 8.61
N ILE A 107 16.11 2.55 8.88
CA ILE A 107 17.36 1.90 8.44
C ILE A 107 17.50 1.95 6.91
N MET A 108 16.42 1.75 6.18
CA MET A 108 16.42 1.87 4.71
C MET A 108 16.73 3.31 4.26
N GLN A 109 16.15 4.32 4.89
CA GLN A 109 16.42 5.74 4.58
C GLN A 109 17.87 6.11 4.81
N PHE A 110 18.49 5.66 5.93
CA PHE A 110 19.91 5.88 6.17
C PHE A 110 20.80 5.21 5.13
N SER A 111 20.50 3.97 4.80
CA SER A 111 21.23 3.27 3.75
C SER A 111 21.14 4.03 2.43
N GLN A 112 20.00 4.65 2.14
CA GLN A 112 19.85 5.48 0.94
C GLN A 112 20.66 6.77 0.99
N ASP A 113 20.74 7.44 2.14
CA ASP A 113 21.58 8.64 2.30
C ASP A 113 23.05 8.36 2.00
N ASP A 114 23.57 7.23 2.47
CA ASP A 114 24.95 6.81 2.17
C ASP A 114 25.15 6.57 0.67
N PHE A 115 24.19 5.92 0.00
CA PHE A 115 24.24 5.72 -1.44
C PHE A 115 24.15 7.03 -2.22
N ILE A 116 23.31 7.97 -1.81
CA ILE A 116 23.16 9.28 -2.45
C ILE A 116 24.48 10.07 -2.31
N LYS A 117 25.11 10.07 -1.13
CA LYS A 117 26.42 10.68 -0.91
C LYS A 117 27.50 10.11 -1.84
N LYS A 118 27.41 8.82 -2.17
CA LYS A 118 28.30 8.11 -3.11
C LYS A 118 27.87 8.24 -4.58
N GLY A 119 26.87 9.07 -4.90
CA GLY A 119 26.38 9.26 -6.27
C GLY A 119 25.56 8.10 -6.82
N LYS A 120 25.12 7.16 -5.98
CA LYS A 120 24.36 5.98 -6.38
C LYS A 120 22.86 6.20 -6.14
N PHE A 121 22.19 6.67 -7.15
CA PHE A 121 20.74 6.91 -7.10
C PHE A 121 19.91 5.64 -7.26
N VAL A 122 18.64 5.72 -6.91
CA VAL A 122 17.68 4.62 -7.08
C VAL A 122 17.55 4.25 -8.55
N LEU A 123 17.67 2.96 -8.85
CA LEU A 123 17.51 2.42 -10.19
C LEU A 123 16.05 2.02 -10.40
N LEU A 124 15.23 2.94 -10.93
CA LEU A 124 13.78 2.72 -11.09
C LEU A 124 13.46 1.48 -11.92
N SER A 125 14.23 1.19 -12.99
CA SER A 125 14.02 0.00 -13.81
C SER A 125 14.24 -1.29 -13.01
N LYS A 126 15.25 -1.31 -12.14
CA LYS A 126 15.52 -2.45 -11.26
C LYS A 126 14.46 -2.57 -10.18
N LEU A 127 14.08 -1.45 -9.59
CA LEU A 127 13.01 -1.39 -8.59
C LEU A 127 11.69 -1.91 -9.18
N ASP A 128 11.31 -1.49 -10.39
CA ASP A 128 10.10 -1.98 -11.07
C ASP A 128 10.16 -3.49 -11.31
N SER A 129 11.30 -4.00 -11.79
CA SER A 129 11.48 -5.44 -12.02
C SER A 129 11.29 -6.25 -10.72
N ILE A 130 11.86 -5.77 -9.61
CA ILE A 130 11.70 -6.40 -8.29
C ILE A 130 10.24 -6.28 -7.83
N PHE A 131 9.65 -5.10 -7.94
CA PHE A 131 8.28 -4.83 -7.54
C PHE A 131 7.28 -5.72 -8.28
N ARG A 132 7.37 -5.82 -9.60
CA ARG A 132 6.49 -6.71 -10.40
C ARG A 132 6.65 -8.16 -10.02
N LYS A 133 7.89 -8.61 -9.75
CA LYS A 133 8.16 -9.98 -9.29
C LYS A 133 7.51 -10.25 -7.93
N GLU A 134 7.59 -9.32 -6.99
CA GLU A 134 6.98 -9.48 -5.66
C GLU A 134 5.46 -9.34 -5.74
N LEU A 135 4.94 -8.40 -6.52
CA LEU A 135 3.51 -8.22 -6.74
C LEU A 135 2.87 -9.47 -7.36
N GLY A 136 3.56 -10.10 -8.32
CA GLY A 136 3.10 -11.36 -8.94
C GLY A 136 3.06 -12.57 -7.99
N ARG A 137 3.59 -12.44 -6.77
CA ARG A 137 3.45 -13.44 -5.69
C ARG A 137 2.22 -13.21 -4.83
N THR A 138 1.56 -12.08 -5.02
CA THR A 138 0.31 -11.73 -4.34
C THR A 138 -0.87 -11.99 -5.28
N GLU A 139 -2.06 -12.05 -4.72
CA GLU A 139 -3.31 -12.19 -5.50
C GLU A 139 -3.85 -10.84 -6.01
N VAL A 140 -3.03 -9.80 -5.95
CA VAL A 140 -3.41 -8.44 -6.34
C VAL A 140 -3.45 -8.32 -7.87
N ALA A 141 -4.62 -8.03 -8.40
CA ALA A 141 -4.81 -7.69 -9.81
C ALA A 141 -4.86 -6.16 -9.97
N ALA A 142 -3.71 -5.55 -10.26
CA ALA A 142 -3.60 -4.11 -10.46
C ALA A 142 -2.48 -3.78 -11.46
N ASP A 143 -2.75 -2.82 -12.33
CA ASP A 143 -1.73 -2.21 -13.18
C ASP A 143 -1.07 -1.06 -12.44
N CYS A 144 0.25 -1.18 -12.23
CA CYS A 144 1.00 -0.26 -11.38
C CYS A 144 2.06 0.51 -12.18
N CYS A 145 2.18 1.80 -11.86
CA CYS A 145 3.24 2.69 -12.35
C CYS A 145 4.00 3.27 -11.16
N ILE A 146 5.33 3.14 -11.17
CA ILE A 146 6.21 3.71 -10.15
C ILE A 146 6.62 5.12 -10.58
N LEU A 147 6.40 6.08 -9.70
CA LEU A 147 6.74 7.49 -9.89
C LEU A 147 7.87 7.88 -8.95
N LEU A 148 8.84 8.63 -9.46
CA LEU A 148 9.80 9.37 -8.67
C LEU A 148 9.38 10.83 -8.64
N CYS A 149 8.98 11.30 -7.48
CA CYS A 149 8.46 12.65 -7.27
C CYS A 149 9.50 13.55 -6.61
N GLY A 150 9.47 14.84 -6.92
CA GLY A 150 10.30 15.86 -6.29
C GLY A 150 9.80 16.24 -4.89
N LYS A 151 10.46 17.23 -4.29
CA LYS A 151 10.16 17.74 -2.94
C LYS A 151 8.72 18.26 -2.79
N ASP A 152 8.17 18.83 -3.82
CA ASP A 152 6.78 19.30 -3.89
C ASP A 152 5.75 18.18 -4.05
N THR A 153 6.22 16.94 -4.22
CA THR A 153 5.41 15.71 -4.44
C THR A 153 4.51 15.73 -5.67
N VAL A 154 4.38 16.89 -6.32
CA VAL A 154 3.58 17.08 -7.54
C VAL A 154 4.43 16.89 -8.79
N THR A 155 5.70 17.34 -8.75
CA THR A 155 6.61 17.22 -9.88
C THR A 155 7.11 15.79 -10.02
N VAL A 156 6.67 15.09 -11.06
CA VAL A 156 7.19 13.77 -11.43
C VAL A 156 8.52 13.95 -12.12
N ILE A 157 9.60 13.49 -11.48
CA ILE A 157 10.97 13.55 -12.03
C ILE A 157 11.17 12.43 -13.04
N ASN A 158 10.67 11.23 -12.73
CA ASN A 158 10.76 10.06 -13.59
C ASN A 158 9.60 9.10 -13.30
N SER A 159 9.24 8.27 -14.28
CA SER A 159 8.20 7.26 -14.14
C SER A 159 8.62 5.96 -14.81
N PHE A 160 8.16 4.83 -14.28
CA PHE A 160 8.38 3.51 -14.88
C PHE A 160 7.07 2.71 -14.89
N GLY A 161 6.68 2.25 -16.06
CA GLY A 161 5.39 1.60 -16.31
C GLY A 161 4.42 2.51 -17.08
N VAL A 162 3.26 1.96 -17.41
CA VAL A 162 2.18 2.72 -18.06
C VAL A 162 1.44 3.52 -17.00
N LEU A 163 1.31 4.83 -17.20
CA LEU A 163 0.57 5.68 -16.29
C LEU A 163 -0.93 5.33 -16.40
N PRO A 164 -1.58 4.92 -15.31
CA PRO A 164 -3.00 4.63 -15.35
C PRO A 164 -3.82 5.92 -15.53
N ASP A 165 -5.06 5.80 -16.05
CA ASP A 165 -5.99 6.94 -16.18
C ASP A 165 -6.20 7.57 -14.80
N GLU A 166 -5.95 8.87 -14.67
CA GLU A 166 -6.04 9.60 -13.40
C GLU A 166 -7.40 9.49 -12.72
N ARG A 167 -8.47 9.24 -13.49
CA ARG A 167 -9.83 9.08 -12.95
C ARG A 167 -9.99 7.85 -12.07
N TRP A 168 -9.25 6.78 -12.35
CA TRP A 168 -9.37 5.48 -11.68
C TRP A 168 -8.17 5.13 -10.83
N ALA A 169 -7.04 5.77 -11.09
CA ALA A 169 -5.80 5.53 -10.38
C ALA A 169 -5.90 5.85 -8.89
N LYS A 170 -5.46 4.91 -8.09
CA LYS A 170 -5.24 5.09 -6.66
C LYS A 170 -3.76 5.26 -6.39
N SER A 171 -3.42 6.18 -5.51
CA SER A 171 -2.04 6.44 -5.13
C SER A 171 -1.74 5.80 -3.78
N THR A 172 -0.54 5.20 -3.67
CA THR A 172 0.01 4.77 -2.39
C THR A 172 0.49 5.97 -1.58
N ARG A 173 0.86 5.72 -0.32
CA ARG A 173 1.65 6.69 0.44
C ARG A 173 2.97 7.01 -0.26
N LEU A 174 3.58 8.11 0.14
CA LEU A 174 4.90 8.52 -0.32
C LEU A 174 5.98 7.76 0.45
N PHE A 175 6.94 7.19 -0.27
CA PHE A 175 8.11 6.54 0.30
C PHE A 175 9.31 7.49 0.16
N PRO A 176 9.81 8.07 1.26
CA PRO A 176 10.92 9.01 1.18
C PRO A 176 12.22 8.32 0.79
N ILE A 177 13.01 8.96 -0.06
CA ILE A 177 14.34 8.52 -0.44
C ILE A 177 15.37 9.27 0.40
N GLY A 178 15.89 8.60 1.43
CA GLY A 178 16.79 9.18 2.41
C GLY A 178 16.11 10.03 3.48
N THR A 179 16.87 10.43 4.49
CA THR A 179 16.36 11.19 5.65
C THR A 179 16.18 12.68 5.36
N LYS A 180 17.00 13.24 4.47
CA LYS A 180 16.91 14.64 4.01
C LYS A 180 16.05 14.78 2.76
N SER A 181 15.13 13.86 2.57
CA SER A 181 14.48 13.57 1.30
C SER A 181 13.98 14.79 0.54
N LEU A 182 14.61 15.00 -0.61
CA LEU A 182 14.14 15.90 -1.65
C LEU A 182 13.35 15.12 -2.72
N GLN A 183 13.24 13.81 -2.56
CA GLN A 183 12.59 12.91 -3.53
C GLN A 183 11.80 11.84 -2.81
N PHE A 184 10.73 11.39 -3.45
CA PHE A 184 9.82 10.37 -2.95
C PHE A 184 9.49 9.37 -4.06
N ILE A 185 9.28 8.12 -3.66
CA ILE A 185 8.69 7.11 -4.55
C ILE A 185 7.21 7.02 -4.23
N GLN A 186 6.39 6.97 -5.28
CA GLN A 186 4.95 6.73 -5.17
C GLN A 186 4.53 5.71 -6.23
N VAL A 187 3.56 4.87 -5.91
CA VAL A 187 2.94 3.99 -6.90
C VAL A 187 1.55 4.52 -7.21
N LYS A 188 1.24 4.67 -8.50
CA LYS A 188 -0.13 4.80 -8.98
C LYS A 188 -0.60 3.45 -9.48
N ALA A 189 -1.74 2.99 -8.99
CA ALA A 189 -2.31 1.69 -9.31
C ALA A 189 -3.71 1.82 -9.85
N ASP A 190 -3.99 1.15 -10.96
CA ASP A 190 -5.35 0.89 -11.44
C ASP A 190 -5.76 -0.51 -10.97
N ILE A 191 -6.74 -0.55 -10.05
CA ILE A 191 -7.15 -1.78 -9.37
C ILE A 191 -8.25 -2.43 -10.19
N ALA A 192 -8.00 -3.66 -10.66
CA ALA A 192 -8.98 -4.41 -11.41
C ALA A 192 -10.22 -4.71 -10.55
N LEU A 193 -11.40 -4.37 -11.08
CA LEU A 193 -12.69 -4.62 -10.46
C LEU A 193 -13.17 -6.07 -10.61
N SER A 194 -12.61 -6.80 -11.57
CA SER A 194 -13.07 -8.15 -11.90
C SER A 194 -13.01 -9.17 -10.75
N PRO A 195 -11.95 -9.23 -9.91
CA PRO A 195 -11.93 -10.13 -8.77
C PRO A 195 -13.02 -9.78 -7.75
N PHE A 196 -13.18 -8.49 -7.44
CA PHE A 196 -14.21 -8.01 -6.52
C PHE A 196 -15.63 -8.37 -7.02
N LEU A 197 -15.93 -8.10 -8.29
CA LEU A 197 -17.23 -8.40 -8.87
C LEU A 197 -17.52 -9.90 -8.86
N ARG A 198 -16.52 -10.74 -9.12
CA ARG A 198 -16.67 -12.20 -9.09
C ARG A 198 -17.10 -12.69 -7.71
N GLU A 199 -16.45 -12.20 -6.65
CA GLU A 199 -16.82 -12.54 -5.27
C GLU A 199 -18.21 -12.02 -4.92
N MET A 200 -18.53 -10.79 -5.31
CA MET A 200 -19.85 -10.20 -5.04
C MET A 200 -20.97 -10.94 -5.73
N ILE A 201 -20.78 -11.38 -6.97
CA ILE A 201 -21.80 -12.16 -7.71
C ILE A 201 -22.09 -13.47 -6.99
N LEU A 202 -21.08 -14.18 -6.49
CA LEU A 202 -21.28 -15.44 -5.75
C LEU A 202 -22.12 -15.22 -4.48
N ILE A 203 -21.84 -14.16 -3.74
CA ILE A 203 -22.61 -13.81 -2.53
C ILE A 203 -24.04 -13.43 -2.87
N LEU A 204 -24.24 -12.63 -3.91
CA LEU A 204 -25.58 -12.23 -4.35
C LEU A 204 -26.40 -13.43 -4.85
N MET A 205 -25.81 -14.33 -5.61
CA MET A 205 -26.48 -15.55 -6.09
C MET A 205 -26.89 -16.46 -4.94
N SER A 206 -26.03 -16.63 -3.94
CA SER A 206 -26.38 -17.41 -2.73
C SER A 206 -27.54 -16.77 -1.97
N SER A 207 -27.54 -15.45 -1.82
CA SER A 207 -28.62 -14.70 -1.15
C SER A 207 -29.96 -14.84 -1.88
N ILE A 208 -29.96 -14.75 -3.22
CA ILE A 208 -31.16 -14.95 -4.04
C ILE A 208 -31.67 -16.38 -3.89
N SER A 209 -30.80 -17.37 -3.91
CA SER A 209 -31.16 -18.78 -3.76
C SER A 209 -31.85 -19.04 -2.42
N VAL A 210 -31.29 -18.51 -1.32
CA VAL A 210 -31.90 -18.64 0.01
C VAL A 210 -33.27 -17.95 0.07
N SER A 211 -33.40 -16.75 -0.49
CA SER A 211 -34.66 -16.01 -0.53
C SER A 211 -35.74 -16.76 -1.33
N TYR A 212 -35.37 -17.35 -2.47
CA TYR A 212 -36.25 -18.14 -3.28
C TYR A 212 -36.74 -19.41 -2.56
N THR A 213 -35.84 -20.13 -1.90
CA THR A 213 -36.23 -21.35 -1.14
C THR A 213 -37.15 -21.01 0.02
N HIS A 214 -36.93 -19.87 0.68
CA HIS A 214 -37.80 -19.42 1.78
C HIS A 214 -39.20 -19.02 1.30
N LEU A 215 -39.29 -18.31 0.18
CA LEU A 215 -40.56 -17.97 -0.45
C LEU A 215 -41.37 -19.22 -0.84
N ARG A 216 -40.73 -20.21 -1.46
CA ARG A 216 -41.36 -21.45 -1.87
C ARG A 216 -41.85 -22.28 -0.69
N ALA A 217 -41.07 -22.30 0.42
CA ALA A 217 -41.50 -22.97 1.65
C ALA A 217 -42.75 -22.31 2.26
N HIS A 218 -42.87 -20.99 2.13
CA HIS A 218 -44.06 -20.25 2.60
C HIS A 218 -45.31 -20.48 1.76
N GLU A 219 -45.16 -20.62 0.42
CA GLU A 219 -46.26 -20.97 -0.47
C GLU A 219 -46.79 -22.37 -0.18
N THR A 220 -45.92 -23.36 0.02
CA THR A 220 -46.36 -24.73 0.35
C THR A 220 -47.03 -24.85 1.71
N LEU A 221 -46.73 -23.97 2.66
CA LEU A 221 -47.40 -23.91 3.96
C LEU A 221 -48.76 -23.20 3.91
N SER A 222 -49.01 -22.33 2.93
CA SER A 222 -50.29 -21.64 2.77
C SER A 222 -51.33 -22.47 1.98
N ASP A 223 -50.89 -23.52 1.29
CA ASP A 223 -51.73 -24.42 0.51
C ASP A 223 -52.19 -25.67 1.32
N LEU A 224 -51.75 -25.78 2.58
CA LEU A 224 -52.21 -26.79 3.54
C LEU A 224 -53.24 -26.18 4.53
#